data_88d7c295dbd57b4d2a66aaab52c2ecdb
#
_entry.id   88d7c295dbd57b4d2a66aaab52c2ecdb
#
_cell.length_a   1.000
_cell.length_b   1.000
_cell.length_c   1.000
_cell.angle_alpha   90.00
_cell.angle_beta   90.00
_cell.angle_gamma   90.00
#
_symmetry.space_group_name_H-M   'P 1'
#
loop_
_entity.id
_entity.type
_entity.pdbx_description
1 polymer ?
#
loop_
_entity_poly.entity_id
_entity_poly.type
_entity_poly.pdbx_seq_one_letter_code
_entity_poly.pdbx_strand_id
1 'polypeptide(L)'
;MSEPARPFLSVVIPAYNEESRLGPTLARIRHYLAAQSYQSEIIVVDNASADATSEVARRAGARVLREPLRGKGAAVRAGMLAARGQYVLFSDADLST
;
A
#
# COMPACT_ATOMS: atom_id res chain seq x y z
N MET A 1 4.82 28.48 -10.24
CA MET A 1 3.98 27.32 -9.97
C MET A 1 4.73 26.38 -9.04
N SER A 2 4.12 26.03 -7.94
CA SER A 2 4.75 25.13 -6.98
C SER A 2 4.50 23.68 -7.34
N GLU A 3 5.47 22.82 -7.08
CA GLU A 3 5.28 21.40 -7.24
C GLU A 3 4.33 20.86 -6.18
N PRO A 4 3.59 19.79 -6.49
CA PRO A 4 2.79 19.14 -5.46
C PRO A 4 3.68 18.73 -4.29
N ALA A 5 3.19 18.92 -3.08
CA ALA A 5 3.93 18.53 -1.90
C ALA A 5 4.16 17.01 -1.90
N ARG A 6 5.38 16.60 -1.62
CA ARG A 6 5.67 15.17 -1.45
C ARG A 6 5.04 14.67 -0.15
N PRO A 7 4.49 13.47 -0.15
CA PRO A 7 4.06 12.89 1.12
C PRO A 7 5.23 12.75 2.07
N PHE A 8 4.95 12.85 3.36
CA PHE A 8 5.94 12.54 4.37
C PHE A 8 6.17 11.05 4.48
N LEU A 9 5.11 10.27 4.36
CA LEU A 9 5.15 8.82 4.58
C LEU A 9 4.47 8.07 3.44
N SER A 10 5.14 7.05 2.94
CA SER A 10 4.53 6.06 2.07
C SER A 10 4.40 4.75 2.83
N VAL A 11 3.17 4.24 2.92
CA VAL A 11 2.93 2.92 3.52
C VAL A 11 2.80 1.92 2.37
N VAL A 12 3.71 0.97 2.32
CA VAL A 12 3.75 -0.05 1.26
C VAL A 12 3.26 -1.37 1.84
N ILE A 13 2.26 -1.94 1.19
CA ILE A 13 1.61 -3.18 1.64
C ILE A 13 1.72 -4.21 0.53
N PRO A 14 2.68 -5.14 0.63
CA PRO A 14 2.71 -6.28 -0.28
C PRO A 14 1.53 -7.19 0.02
N ALA A 15 0.81 -7.62 -1.01
CA ALA A 15 -0.39 -8.43 -0.83
C ALA A 15 -0.44 -9.55 -1.85
N TYR A 16 -0.87 -10.72 -1.40
CA TYR A 16 -1.08 -11.87 -2.27
C TYR A 16 -2.31 -12.63 -1.78
N ASN A 17 -3.36 -12.65 -2.61
CA ASN A 17 -4.62 -13.32 -2.28
C ASN A 17 -5.17 -12.89 -0.91
N GLU A 18 -5.27 -11.58 -0.72
CA GLU A 18 -5.68 -10.98 0.55
C GLU A 18 -7.04 -10.25 0.45
N GLU A 19 -7.90 -10.64 -0.52
CA GLU A 19 -9.12 -9.87 -0.75
C GLU A 19 -10.03 -9.78 0.47
N SER A 20 -10.07 -10.82 1.31
CA SER A 20 -10.95 -10.83 2.49
C SER A 20 -10.39 -10.03 3.67
N ARG A 21 -9.08 -9.82 3.72
CA ARG A 21 -8.44 -9.14 4.86
C ARG A 21 -7.98 -7.74 4.54
N LEU A 22 -7.74 -7.45 3.27
CA LEU A 22 -7.11 -6.19 2.88
C LEU A 22 -8.01 -4.98 3.14
N GLY A 23 -9.31 -5.09 2.89
CA GLY A 23 -10.24 -3.99 3.11
C GLY A 23 -10.22 -3.47 4.55
N PRO A 24 -10.47 -4.34 5.54
CA PRO A 24 -10.38 -3.93 6.94
C PRO A 24 -9.02 -3.36 7.33
N THR A 25 -7.95 -3.96 6.83
CA THR A 25 -6.58 -3.48 7.09
C THR A 25 -6.40 -2.06 6.57
N LEU A 26 -6.81 -1.81 5.32
CA LEU A 26 -6.66 -0.48 4.72
C LEU A 26 -7.52 0.55 5.45
N ALA A 27 -8.72 0.17 5.88
CA ALA A 27 -9.57 1.07 6.63
C ALA A 27 -8.91 1.52 7.94
N ARG A 28 -8.28 0.58 8.64
CA ARG A 28 -7.58 0.89 9.89
C ARG A 28 -6.38 1.79 9.66
N ILE A 29 -5.60 1.51 8.63
CA ILE A 29 -4.43 2.33 8.31
C ILE A 29 -4.85 3.73 7.92
N ARG A 30 -5.88 3.86 7.08
CA ARG A 30 -6.38 5.16 6.65
C ARG A 30 -6.92 5.96 7.82
N HIS A 31 -7.62 5.31 8.73
CA HIS A 31 -8.12 5.97 9.92
C HIS A 31 -6.97 6.54 10.76
N TYR A 32 -5.94 5.75 10.97
CA TYR A 32 -4.76 6.21 11.69
C TYR A 32 -4.09 7.39 10.99
N LEU A 33 -3.88 7.27 9.67
CA LEU A 33 -3.17 8.30 8.91
C LEU A 33 -3.96 9.60 8.84
N ALA A 34 -5.29 9.52 8.82
CA ALA A 34 -6.13 10.71 8.78
C ALA A 34 -6.01 11.55 10.05
N ALA A 35 -5.60 10.94 11.16
CA ALA A 35 -5.41 11.65 12.42
C ALA A 35 -4.04 12.31 12.53
N GLN A 36 -3.16 12.08 11.58
CA GLN A 36 -1.80 12.64 11.63
C GLN A 36 -1.75 13.97 10.91
N SER A 37 -0.78 14.80 11.31
CA SER A 37 -0.61 16.14 10.72
C SER A 37 0.16 16.12 9.40
N TYR A 38 0.83 15.01 9.09
CA TYR A 38 1.62 14.90 7.87
C TYR A 38 0.81 14.26 6.75
N GLN A 39 1.25 14.47 5.52
CA GLN A 39 0.65 13.82 4.37
C GLN A 39 1.22 12.42 4.17
N SER A 40 0.39 11.53 3.69
CA SER A 40 0.78 10.14 3.48
C SER A 40 0.12 9.57 2.22
N GLU A 41 0.69 8.49 1.73
CA GLU A 41 0.09 7.70 0.67
C GLU A 41 0.12 6.22 1.07
N ILE A 42 -0.80 5.44 0.52
CA ILE A 42 -0.81 4.01 0.70
C ILE A 42 -0.63 3.36 -0.66
N ILE A 43 0.34 2.47 -0.75
CA ILE A 43 0.63 1.72 -1.97
C ILE A 43 0.45 0.24 -1.67
N VAL A 44 -0.48 -0.41 -2.37
CA VAL A 44 -0.65 -1.85 -2.28
C VAL A 44 0.04 -2.46 -3.49
N VAL A 45 0.98 -3.36 -3.26
CA VAL A 45 1.64 -4.10 -4.32
C VAL A 45 1.00 -5.48 -4.40
N ASP A 46 0.19 -5.67 -5.42
CA ASP A 46 -0.48 -6.95 -5.66
C ASP A 46 0.50 -7.89 -6.34
N ASN A 47 0.93 -8.92 -5.63
CA ASN A 47 1.98 -9.82 -6.08
C ASN A 47 1.38 -11.03 -6.82
N ALA A 48 0.73 -10.74 -7.94
CA ALA A 48 0.14 -11.74 -8.83
C ALA A 48 -1.00 -12.53 -8.18
N SER A 49 -1.87 -11.84 -7.45
CA SER A 49 -3.05 -12.47 -6.83
C SER A 49 -4.00 -13.01 -7.89
N ALA A 50 -4.63 -14.14 -7.57
CA ALA A 50 -5.66 -14.73 -8.41
C ALA A 50 -7.07 -14.26 -8.04
N ASP A 51 -7.21 -13.58 -6.91
CA ASP A 51 -8.50 -13.09 -6.41
C ASP A 51 -8.67 -11.58 -6.68
N ALA A 52 -9.62 -10.95 -6.01
CA ALA A 52 -9.94 -9.55 -6.21
C ALA A 52 -9.10 -8.59 -5.34
N THR A 53 -7.90 -9.00 -4.93
CA THR A 53 -7.03 -8.18 -4.07
C THR A 53 -6.82 -6.76 -4.62
N SER A 54 -6.47 -6.63 -5.90
CA SER A 54 -6.25 -5.30 -6.51
C SER A 54 -7.51 -4.45 -6.48
N GLU A 55 -8.66 -5.06 -6.77
CA GLU A 55 -9.93 -4.36 -6.79
C GLU A 55 -10.29 -3.80 -5.41
N VAL A 56 -10.11 -4.62 -4.38
CA VAL A 56 -10.35 -4.22 -3.00
C VAL A 56 -9.47 -3.03 -2.63
N ALA A 57 -8.20 -3.08 -3.02
CA ALA A 57 -7.26 -2.00 -2.74
C ALA A 57 -7.67 -0.69 -3.43
N ARG A 58 -8.07 -0.76 -4.69
CA ARG A 58 -8.51 0.44 -5.42
C ARG A 58 -9.75 1.05 -4.80
N ARG A 59 -10.71 0.23 -4.42
CA ARG A 59 -11.94 0.72 -3.78
C ARG A 59 -11.68 1.38 -2.45
N ALA A 60 -10.63 0.95 -1.76
CA ALA A 60 -10.24 1.55 -0.49
C ALA A 60 -9.41 2.83 -0.67
N GLY A 61 -9.15 3.23 -1.91
CA GLY A 61 -8.42 4.46 -2.18
C GLY A 61 -6.90 4.33 -2.18
N ALA A 62 -6.37 3.12 -2.16
CA ALA A 62 -4.94 2.89 -2.24
C ALA A 62 -4.47 2.96 -3.69
N ARG A 63 -3.23 3.37 -3.87
CA ARG A 63 -2.56 3.26 -5.16
C ARG A 63 -2.12 1.81 -5.32
N VAL A 64 -2.43 1.21 -6.46
CA VAL A 64 -2.18 -0.21 -6.67
C VAL A 64 -1.11 -0.41 -7.74
N LEU A 65 -0.14 -1.23 -7.40
CA LEU A 65 0.87 -1.72 -8.34
C LEU A 65 0.68 -3.22 -8.47
N ARG A 66 0.90 -3.74 -9.66
CA ARG A 66 0.87 -5.17 -9.87
C ARG A 66 2.28 -5.65 -10.17
N GLU A 67 2.77 -6.58 -9.36
CA GLU A 67 4.10 -7.16 -9.52
C GLU A 67 3.94 -8.63 -9.94
N PRO A 68 4.19 -8.96 -11.21
CA PRO A 68 3.98 -10.33 -11.69
C PRO A 68 5.02 -11.33 -11.17
N LEU A 69 6.19 -10.84 -10.77
CA LEU A 69 7.23 -11.74 -10.25
C LEU A 69 6.90 -12.11 -8.81
N ARG A 70 6.58 -13.39 -8.58
CA ARG A 70 6.22 -13.85 -7.24
C ARG A 70 7.41 -13.73 -6.28
N GLY A 71 7.08 -13.32 -5.08
CA GLY A 71 8.05 -13.23 -4.01
C GLY A 71 7.95 -11.92 -3.28
N LYS A 72 8.10 -11.97 -1.96
CA LYS A 72 7.98 -10.78 -1.11
C LYS A 72 9.05 -9.74 -1.48
N GLY A 73 10.26 -10.18 -1.80
CA GLY A 73 11.35 -9.28 -2.17
C GLY A 73 11.01 -8.45 -3.40
N ALA A 74 10.40 -9.08 -4.42
CA ALA A 74 10.01 -8.36 -5.63
C ALA A 74 8.92 -7.34 -5.34
N ALA A 75 7.94 -7.70 -4.49
CA ALA A 75 6.86 -6.79 -4.12
C ALA A 75 7.38 -5.61 -3.30
N VAL A 76 8.26 -5.87 -2.36
CA VAL A 76 8.86 -4.81 -1.54
C VAL A 76 9.65 -3.84 -2.42
N ARG A 77 10.45 -4.38 -3.34
CA ARG A 77 11.24 -3.56 -4.25
C ARG A 77 10.34 -2.69 -5.12
N ALA A 78 9.28 -3.26 -5.68
CA ALA A 78 8.36 -2.50 -6.52
C ALA A 78 7.74 -1.33 -5.73
N GLY A 79 7.34 -1.59 -4.50
CA GLY A 79 6.78 -0.56 -3.63
C GLY A 79 7.78 0.53 -3.30
N MET A 80 9.03 0.15 -2.99
CA MET A 80 10.08 1.13 -2.72
C MET A 80 10.32 2.05 -3.91
N LEU A 81 10.37 1.48 -5.11
CA LEU A 81 10.65 2.26 -6.31
C LEU A 81 9.51 3.21 -6.65
N ALA A 82 8.28 2.87 -6.26
CA ALA A 82 7.11 3.68 -6.55
C ALA A 82 6.80 4.69 -5.44
N ALA A 83 7.36 4.52 -4.26
CA ALA A 83 7.07 5.37 -3.12
C ALA A 83 7.56 6.79 -3.35
N ARG A 84 6.72 7.77 -3.00
CA ARG A 84 7.03 9.19 -3.14
C ARG A 84 7.36 9.85 -1.81
N GLY A 85 7.06 9.18 -0.71
CA GLY A 85 7.26 9.73 0.62
C GLY A 85 8.72 9.88 1.00
N GLN A 86 8.97 10.77 1.93
CA GLN A 86 10.31 10.93 2.49
C GLN A 86 10.72 9.69 3.28
N TYR A 87 9.75 9.02 3.89
CA TYR A 87 9.94 7.78 4.63
C TYR A 87 9.03 6.71 4.06
N VAL A 88 9.46 5.47 4.13
CA VAL A 88 8.69 4.33 3.62
C VAL A 88 8.52 3.34 4.76
N LEU A 89 7.26 3.00 5.04
CA LEU A 89 6.91 2.00 6.03
C LEU A 89 6.29 0.80 5.33
N PHE A 90 6.75 -0.39 5.66
CA PHE A 90 6.17 -1.61 5.13
C PHE A 90 5.22 -2.20 6.17
N SER A 91 4.07 -2.66 5.72
CA SER A 91 3.06 -3.26 6.59
C SER A 91 2.50 -4.52 5.94
N ASP A 92 2.14 -5.49 6.75
CA ASP A 92 1.49 -6.69 6.25
C ASP A 92 0.03 -6.42 5.92
N ALA A 93 -0.50 -7.16 4.94
CA ALA A 93 -1.86 -6.96 4.45
C ALA A 93 -2.93 -7.31 5.50
N ASP A 94 -2.58 -8.12 6.49
CA ASP A 94 -3.52 -8.53 7.54
C ASP A 94 -3.20 -7.90 8.90
N LEU A 95 -2.20 -7.04 8.97
CA LEU A 95 -1.72 -6.43 10.21
C LEU A 95 -1.33 -7.46 11.27
N SER A 96 -1.06 -8.69 10.87
CA SER A 96 -0.59 -9.70 11.82
C SER A 96 0.85 -9.39 12.20
N THR A 97 1.15 -9.57 13.43
CA THR A 97 2.50 -9.35 13.94
C THR A 97 3.22 -10.67 14.18
#